data_c35d97b2db5744b7093007fcba92c473
#
_entry.id   c35d97b2db5744b7093007fcba92c473
#
_cell.length_a   1.000
_cell.length_b   1.000
_cell.length_c   1.000
_cell.angle_alpha   90.00
_cell.angle_beta   90.00
_cell.angle_gamma   90.00
#
_symmetry.space_group_name_H-M   'P 1'
#
loop_
_entity.id
_entity.type
_entity.pdbx_description
1 polymer ?
#
loop_
_entity_poly.entity_id
_entity_poly.type
_entity_poly.pdbx_seq_one_letter_code
_entity_poly.pdbx_strand_id
1 'polypeptide(L)'
;MIRRDLGDHRDEAMSNGHLDEWDIEHRGLRSISAPEIKTFWNGYIAYRKDAPIEHGSLWSRWRRVADDLVISLYLTNRSVGLFVRGQRGERWATTVDRLSAYEPDLGRALGASLRGYDGCCYISNFPLPVTDPASWPRGYAWLEEQEEFYHRVLSEMVASGKTGES
;
A
#
# COMPACT_ATOMS: atom_id res chain seq x y z
N MET A 1 0.68 4.68 -18.37
CA MET A 1 0.40 4.38 -18.07
C MET A 1 -0.09 4.25 -17.61
N ILE A 2 -0.32 4.46 -17.45
CA ILE A 2 -0.66 4.05 -16.90
C ILE A 2 -1.57 3.99 -16.52
N ARG A 3 -2.03 4.26 -16.29
CA ARG A 3 -2.89 3.68 -16.01
C ARG A 3 -3.87 4.50 -15.54
N ARG A 4 -4.76 4.70 -15.24
CA ARG A 4 -5.83 5.13 -15.18
C ARG A 4 -6.31 5.33 -13.84
N ASP A 5 -7.19 4.78 -13.34
CA ASP A 5 -7.60 4.80 -11.97
C ASP A 5 -6.51 4.14 -11.23
N LEU A 6 -5.55 4.91 -10.90
CA LEU A 6 -4.32 4.37 -10.48
C LEU A 6 -4.40 3.51 -9.28
N GLY A 7 -5.33 3.81 -8.37
CA GLY A 7 -5.44 3.00 -7.20
C GLY A 7 -5.78 1.58 -7.54
N ASP A 8 -6.92 1.40 -8.14
CA ASP A 8 -7.39 0.05 -8.39
C ASP A 8 -6.63 -0.58 -9.52
N HIS A 9 -6.38 0.20 -10.56
CA HIS A 9 -5.63 -0.33 -11.67
C HIS A 9 -4.20 -0.63 -11.32
N ARG A 10 -3.60 0.20 -10.48
CA ARG A 10 -2.23 -0.04 -10.08
C ARG A 10 -2.12 -1.34 -9.32
N ASP A 11 -3.07 -1.59 -8.44
CA ASP A 11 -3.08 -2.84 -7.70
C ASP A 11 -3.23 -4.02 -8.64
N GLU A 12 -4.08 -3.89 -9.63
CA GLU A 12 -4.25 -4.94 -10.62
C GLU A 12 -3.00 -5.13 -11.45
N ALA A 13 -2.37 -4.04 -11.84
CA ALA A 13 -1.16 -4.13 -12.64
C ALA A 13 -0.06 -4.82 -11.88
N MET A 14 0.09 -4.50 -10.60
CA MET A 14 1.08 -5.15 -9.79
C MET A 14 0.82 -6.62 -9.66
N SER A 15 -0.44 -7.01 -9.54
CA SER A 15 -0.78 -8.42 -9.42
C SER A 15 -0.66 -9.13 -10.74
N ASN A 16 -1.29 -8.58 -11.76
CA ASN A 16 -1.45 -9.32 -13.01
C ASN A 16 -0.21 -9.31 -13.88
N GLY A 17 0.30 -8.13 -14.19
CA GLY A 17 1.46 -8.03 -15.05
C GLY A 17 2.68 -8.65 -14.42
N HIS A 18 2.85 -8.34 -13.16
CA HIS A 18 3.98 -8.84 -12.42
C HIS A 18 3.93 -10.35 -12.25
N LEU A 19 2.72 -10.87 -12.06
CA LEU A 19 2.56 -12.31 -11.90
C LEU A 19 2.92 -13.09 -13.15
N ASP A 20 2.57 -12.57 -14.32
CA ASP A 20 2.87 -13.27 -15.55
C ASP A 20 4.36 -13.50 -15.70
N GLU A 21 5.14 -12.46 -15.45
CA GLU A 21 6.59 -12.59 -15.53
C GLU A 21 7.13 -13.51 -14.46
N TRP A 22 6.60 -13.34 -13.27
CA TRP A 22 7.05 -14.11 -12.14
C TRP A 22 6.75 -15.59 -12.34
N ASP A 23 5.57 -15.89 -12.89
CA ASP A 23 5.19 -17.27 -13.12
C ASP A 23 6.11 -17.94 -14.14
N ILE A 24 6.55 -17.19 -15.14
CA ILE A 24 7.48 -17.74 -16.11
C ILE A 24 8.78 -18.12 -15.43
N GLU A 25 9.29 -17.27 -14.57
CA GLU A 25 10.54 -17.51 -13.87
C GLU A 25 10.40 -18.55 -12.78
N HIS A 26 9.24 -18.59 -12.14
CA HIS A 26 9.05 -19.43 -10.96
C HIS A 26 8.00 -20.48 -11.24
N ARG A 27 8.18 -21.16 -12.32
CA ARG A 27 7.29 -22.20 -12.74
C ARG A 27 7.10 -23.23 -11.65
N GLY A 28 5.86 -23.61 -11.39
CA GLY A 28 5.56 -24.58 -10.37
C GLY A 28 5.06 -24.01 -9.07
N LEU A 29 5.22 -22.70 -8.87
CA LEU A 29 4.68 -22.07 -7.69
C LEU A 29 3.24 -21.66 -7.97
N ARG A 30 2.36 -21.91 -7.03
CA ARG A 30 0.96 -21.59 -7.24
C ARG A 30 0.67 -20.15 -6.90
N SER A 31 -0.40 -19.63 -7.49
CA SER A 31 -0.90 -18.30 -7.20
C SER A 31 -1.85 -18.36 -6.00
N ILE A 32 -1.88 -17.29 -5.25
CA ILE A 32 -2.84 -17.21 -4.15
C ILE A 32 -4.24 -16.99 -4.74
N SER A 33 -5.22 -17.69 -4.22
CA SER A 33 -6.58 -17.64 -4.74
C SER A 33 -7.37 -16.52 -4.09
N ALA A 34 -8.50 -16.12 -4.72
CA ALA A 34 -9.34 -15.08 -4.17
C ALA A 34 -9.84 -15.41 -2.76
N PRO A 35 -10.30 -16.65 -2.48
CA PRO A 35 -10.69 -16.96 -1.10
C PRO A 35 -9.53 -16.83 -0.11
N GLU A 36 -8.32 -17.22 -0.53
CA GLU A 36 -7.15 -17.09 0.35
C GLU A 36 -6.81 -15.63 0.59
N ILE A 37 -6.95 -14.78 -0.42
CA ILE A 37 -6.70 -13.36 -0.27
C ILE A 37 -7.66 -12.76 0.75
N LYS A 38 -8.93 -13.13 0.67
CA LYS A 38 -9.92 -12.66 1.62
C LYS A 38 -9.61 -13.14 3.02
N THR A 39 -9.19 -14.40 3.15
CA THR A 39 -8.81 -14.93 4.46
C THR A 39 -7.61 -14.19 5.03
N PHE A 40 -6.63 -13.87 4.18
CA PHE A 40 -5.47 -13.09 4.62
C PHE A 40 -5.92 -11.76 5.22
N TRP A 41 -6.75 -11.01 4.48
CA TRP A 41 -7.16 -9.68 4.95
C TRP A 41 -8.08 -9.74 6.15
N ASN A 42 -8.95 -10.74 6.20
CA ASN A 42 -9.78 -10.92 7.40
C ASN A 42 -8.91 -11.17 8.62
N GLY A 43 -7.85 -11.95 8.44
CA GLY A 43 -6.89 -12.19 9.52
C GLY A 43 -6.17 -10.93 9.93
N TYR A 44 -5.78 -10.10 8.97
CA TYR A 44 -5.10 -8.85 9.29
C TYR A 44 -6.03 -7.90 10.05
N ILE A 45 -7.28 -7.79 9.61
CA ILE A 45 -8.24 -6.92 10.29
C ILE A 45 -8.46 -7.38 11.72
N ALA A 46 -8.57 -8.69 11.93
CA ALA A 46 -8.71 -9.23 13.28
C ALA A 46 -7.46 -8.95 14.14
N TYR A 47 -6.29 -9.04 13.51
CA TYR A 47 -5.02 -8.75 14.17
C TYR A 47 -4.94 -7.28 14.57
N ARG A 48 -5.47 -6.38 13.73
CA ARG A 48 -5.46 -4.93 13.95
C ARG A 48 -6.82 -4.45 14.46
N LYS A 49 -7.39 -5.12 15.38
CA LYS A 49 -8.80 -4.93 15.75
C LYS A 49 -9.18 -3.50 16.14
N ASP A 50 -8.23 -2.70 16.58
CA ASP A 50 -8.53 -1.33 16.98
C ASP A 50 -8.21 -0.30 15.91
N ALA A 51 -7.65 -0.72 14.79
CA ALA A 51 -7.30 0.21 13.71
C ALA A 51 -8.44 0.31 12.71
N PRO A 52 -8.76 1.52 12.23
CA PRO A 52 -9.85 1.69 11.26
C PRO A 52 -9.37 1.35 9.85
N ILE A 53 -9.40 0.08 9.53
CA ILE A 53 -8.98 -0.42 8.23
C ILE A 53 -10.17 -0.49 7.30
N GLU A 54 -10.06 0.13 6.12
CA GLU A 54 -11.14 0.18 5.13
C GLU A 54 -10.86 -0.76 3.98
N HIS A 55 -11.91 -1.14 3.27
CA HIS A 55 -11.77 -1.93 2.06
C HIS A 55 -11.14 -1.11 0.95
N GLY A 56 -10.20 -1.69 0.22
CA GLY A 56 -9.62 -1.07 -0.96
C GLY A 56 -10.07 -1.81 -2.20
N SER A 57 -9.48 -2.97 -2.43
CA SER A 57 -9.85 -3.86 -3.53
C SER A 57 -9.68 -5.27 -3.03
N LEU A 58 -9.77 -6.27 -3.91
CA LEU A 58 -9.48 -7.65 -3.51
C LEU A 58 -8.07 -7.74 -2.93
N TRP A 59 -7.12 -7.02 -3.52
CA TRP A 59 -5.71 -7.13 -3.17
C TRP A 59 -5.24 -6.11 -2.15
N SER A 60 -6.10 -5.19 -1.69
CA SER A 60 -5.65 -4.08 -0.85
C SER A 60 -6.65 -3.72 0.23
N ARG A 61 -6.11 -3.11 1.28
CA ARG A 61 -6.90 -2.51 2.37
C ARG A 61 -6.30 -1.15 2.66
N TRP A 62 -7.11 -0.23 3.17
CA TRP A 62 -6.74 1.17 3.31
C TRP A 62 -6.73 1.60 4.76
N ARG A 63 -5.72 2.35 5.13
CA ARG A 63 -5.69 3.10 6.37
C ARG A 63 -5.74 4.58 6.01
N ARG A 64 -6.81 5.24 6.40
CA ARG A 64 -7.01 6.64 6.01
C ARG A 64 -6.27 7.57 6.94
N VAL A 65 -5.64 8.61 6.36
CA VAL A 65 -4.95 9.65 7.10
C VAL A 65 -5.79 10.92 7.09
N ALA A 66 -6.37 11.23 5.94
CA ALA A 66 -7.23 12.40 5.74
C ALA A 66 -8.18 12.06 4.62
N ASP A 67 -9.13 12.95 4.33
CA ASP A 67 -10.13 12.67 3.30
C ASP A 67 -9.50 12.29 1.97
N ASP A 68 -8.40 12.92 1.63
CA ASP A 68 -7.75 12.70 0.34
C ASP A 68 -6.36 12.09 0.47
N LEU A 69 -6.08 11.41 1.58
CA LEU A 69 -4.75 10.85 1.80
C LEU A 69 -4.90 9.50 2.49
N VAL A 70 -4.44 8.45 1.83
CA VAL A 70 -4.69 7.09 2.24
C VAL A 70 -3.40 6.28 2.14
N ILE A 71 -3.19 5.39 3.09
CA ILE A 71 -2.12 4.39 3.02
C ILE A 71 -2.77 3.12 2.49
N SER A 72 -2.33 2.67 1.31
CA SER A 72 -2.87 1.46 0.70
C SER A 72 -1.95 0.30 1.02
N LEU A 73 -2.47 -0.65 1.78
CA LEU A 73 -1.77 -1.89 2.10
C LEU A 73 -2.10 -2.89 1.01
N TYR A 74 -1.09 -3.59 0.50
CA TYR A 74 -1.35 -4.50 -0.62
C TYR A 74 -0.75 -5.86 -0.40
N LEU A 75 -1.24 -6.82 -1.16
CA LEU A 75 -0.81 -8.20 -1.17
C LEU A 75 -0.56 -8.61 -2.60
N THR A 76 0.54 -9.32 -2.84
CA THR A 76 0.78 -9.93 -4.14
C THR A 76 1.03 -11.41 -3.90
N ASN A 77 1.36 -12.14 -4.96
CA ASN A 77 1.66 -13.57 -4.82
C ASN A 77 2.91 -13.84 -3.97
N ARG A 78 3.75 -12.84 -3.80
CA ARG A 78 5.05 -13.08 -3.15
C ARG A 78 5.49 -11.96 -2.23
N SER A 79 4.59 -11.05 -1.90
CA SER A 79 4.97 -9.94 -1.01
C SER A 79 3.76 -9.29 -0.41
N VAL A 80 3.99 -8.51 0.62
CA VAL A 80 3.05 -7.53 1.14
C VAL A 80 3.76 -6.19 1.10
N GLY A 81 3.00 -5.12 1.12
CA GLY A 81 3.61 -3.81 1.10
C GLY A 81 2.58 -2.72 1.32
N LEU A 82 3.03 -1.48 1.17
CA LEU A 82 2.12 -0.35 1.26
C LEU A 82 2.68 0.81 0.45
N PHE A 83 1.80 1.74 0.14
CA PHE A 83 2.19 2.99 -0.52
C PHE A 83 1.13 4.03 -0.18
N VAL A 84 1.43 5.28 -0.53
CA VAL A 84 0.54 6.41 -0.24
C VAL A 84 -0.21 6.77 -1.51
N ARG A 85 -1.50 7.05 -1.37
CA ARG A 85 -2.33 7.44 -2.49
C ARG A 85 -3.38 8.46 -2.05
N GLY A 86 -4.03 9.06 -3.04
CA GLY A 86 -5.16 9.93 -2.78
C GLY A 86 -6.43 9.12 -2.63
N GLN A 87 -7.55 9.82 -2.52
CA GLN A 87 -8.83 9.15 -2.39
C GLN A 87 -9.20 8.42 -3.68
N ARG A 88 -10.21 7.59 -3.60
CA ARG A 88 -10.65 6.81 -4.73
C ARG A 88 -11.02 7.75 -5.88
N GLY A 89 -10.50 7.45 -7.06
CA GLY A 89 -10.75 8.26 -8.23
C GLY A 89 -9.78 9.41 -8.44
N GLU A 90 -8.93 9.71 -7.47
CA GLU A 90 -7.96 10.78 -7.65
C GLU A 90 -6.82 10.31 -8.54
N ARG A 91 -6.42 11.17 -9.45
CA ARG A 91 -5.34 10.83 -10.38
C ARG A 91 -4.00 10.90 -9.65
N TRP A 92 -3.11 10.02 -10.06
CA TRP A 92 -1.78 9.93 -9.47
C TRP A 92 -1.04 11.27 -9.51
N ALA A 93 -1.12 11.95 -10.66
CA ALA A 93 -0.41 13.22 -10.81
C ALA A 93 -0.88 14.25 -9.78
N THR A 94 -2.18 14.27 -9.49
CA THR A 94 -2.73 15.18 -8.51
C THR A 94 -2.20 14.88 -7.12
N THR A 95 -2.12 13.61 -6.78
CA THR A 95 -1.56 13.19 -5.49
C THR A 95 -0.10 13.59 -5.38
N VAL A 96 0.68 13.35 -6.45
CA VAL A 96 2.09 13.71 -6.46
C VAL A 96 2.28 15.21 -6.28
N ASP A 97 1.49 16.01 -7.00
CA ASP A 97 1.59 17.46 -6.89
C ASP A 97 1.35 17.91 -5.45
N ARG A 98 0.32 17.35 -4.83
CA ARG A 98 -0.03 17.76 -3.47
C ARG A 98 1.06 17.37 -2.48
N LEU A 99 1.60 16.15 -2.63
CA LEU A 99 2.62 15.66 -1.71
C LEU A 99 3.98 16.31 -1.94
N SER A 100 4.23 16.81 -3.14
CA SER A 100 5.52 17.42 -3.43
C SER A 100 5.77 18.66 -2.57
N ALA A 101 4.72 19.26 -2.03
CA ALA A 101 4.88 20.41 -1.14
C ALA A 101 5.60 20.04 0.15
N TYR A 102 5.65 18.77 0.50
CA TYR A 102 6.30 18.32 1.73
C TYR A 102 7.69 17.72 1.48
N GLU A 103 8.15 17.74 0.23
CA GLU A 103 9.46 17.19 -0.07
C GLU A 103 10.57 18.23 0.12
N PRO A 104 11.79 17.86 0.48
CA PRO A 104 12.26 16.47 0.62
C PRO A 104 12.03 15.85 2.00
N ASP A 105 11.42 16.57 2.90
CA ASP A 105 11.29 16.12 4.28
C ASP A 105 10.47 14.84 4.41
N LEU A 106 9.37 14.75 3.67
CA LEU A 106 8.50 13.60 3.78
C LEU A 106 9.18 12.32 3.31
N GLY A 107 9.86 12.39 2.16
CA GLY A 107 10.58 11.23 1.65
C GLY A 107 11.67 10.78 2.59
N ARG A 108 12.36 11.74 3.20
CA ARG A 108 13.40 11.43 4.16
C ARG A 108 12.82 10.77 5.40
N ALA A 109 11.69 11.29 5.89
CA ALA A 109 11.06 10.73 7.08
C ALA A 109 10.54 9.33 6.85
N LEU A 110 9.96 9.06 5.68
CA LEU A 110 9.41 7.74 5.37
C LEU A 110 10.48 6.77 4.88
N GLY A 111 11.61 7.27 4.43
CA GLY A 111 12.65 6.43 3.85
C GLY A 111 12.25 5.87 2.51
N ALA A 112 11.46 6.62 1.75
CA ALA A 112 10.95 6.17 0.46
C ALA A 112 10.78 7.37 -0.46
N SER A 113 10.65 7.11 -1.76
CA SER A 113 10.59 8.18 -2.74
C SER A 113 9.16 8.54 -3.12
N LEU A 114 8.90 9.82 -3.28
CA LEU A 114 7.58 10.29 -3.72
C LEU A 114 7.17 9.62 -5.02
N ARG A 115 8.07 9.54 -5.98
CA ARG A 115 7.81 8.85 -7.23
C ARG A 115 8.43 7.47 -7.16
N GLY A 116 7.78 6.61 -6.42
CA GLY A 116 8.33 5.30 -6.17
C GLY A 116 8.12 4.34 -7.33
N TYR A 117 8.45 3.11 -7.05
CA TYR A 117 8.35 2.02 -7.99
C TYR A 117 6.92 1.92 -8.55
N ASP A 118 6.85 1.80 -9.88
CA ASP A 118 5.59 1.56 -10.58
C ASP A 118 4.57 2.68 -10.33
N GLY A 119 5.05 3.88 -10.08
CA GLY A 119 4.18 5.02 -9.87
C GLY A 119 3.52 5.09 -8.51
N CYS A 120 3.88 4.20 -7.59
CA CYS A 120 3.29 4.20 -6.25
C CYS A 120 4.09 5.12 -5.34
N CYS A 121 3.42 6.12 -4.77
CA CYS A 121 4.10 7.09 -3.91
C CYS A 121 4.59 6.41 -2.64
N TYR A 122 5.85 6.62 -2.32
CA TYR A 122 6.46 6.14 -1.06
C TYR A 122 6.24 4.66 -0.81
N ILE A 123 6.37 3.85 -1.85
CA ILE A 123 6.11 2.42 -1.74
C ILE A 123 7.19 1.73 -0.90
N SER A 124 6.76 0.79 -0.08
CA SER A 124 7.64 -0.08 0.70
C SER A 124 7.11 -1.49 0.57
N ASN A 125 7.99 -2.44 0.33
CA ASN A 125 7.61 -3.81 0.00
C ASN A 125 8.37 -4.80 0.86
N PHE A 126 7.68 -5.88 1.26
CA PHE A 126 8.25 -6.91 2.10
C PHE A 126 8.02 -8.27 1.46
N PRO A 127 9.07 -8.93 0.96
CA PRO A 127 8.91 -10.25 0.36
C PRO A 127 8.39 -11.25 1.38
N LEU A 128 7.43 -12.05 0.97
CA LEU A 128 6.76 -12.99 1.85
C LEU A 128 6.18 -14.12 1.02
N PRO A 129 6.36 -15.39 1.41
CA PRO A 129 5.73 -16.49 0.69
C PRO A 129 4.26 -16.58 1.04
N VAL A 130 3.46 -15.71 0.43
CA VAL A 130 2.07 -15.50 0.82
C VAL A 130 1.17 -16.71 0.57
N THR A 131 1.59 -17.62 -0.31
CA THR A 131 0.80 -18.83 -0.55
C THR A 131 0.95 -19.84 0.59
N ASP A 132 1.84 -19.58 1.53
CA ASP A 132 2.02 -20.39 2.73
C ASP A 132 1.45 -19.61 3.92
N PRO A 133 0.28 -20.02 4.43
CA PRO A 133 -0.34 -19.27 5.53
C PRO A 133 0.51 -19.17 6.78
N ALA A 134 1.48 -20.09 6.96
CA ALA A 134 2.37 -20.00 8.10
C ALA A 134 3.23 -18.74 8.07
N SER A 135 3.38 -18.11 6.90
CA SER A 135 4.16 -16.88 6.77
C SER A 135 3.36 -15.64 7.16
N TRP A 136 2.03 -15.73 7.21
CA TRP A 136 1.17 -14.56 7.37
C TRP A 136 1.44 -13.76 8.65
N PRO A 137 1.69 -14.39 9.80
CA PRO A 137 1.99 -13.59 11.00
C PRO A 137 3.17 -12.64 10.82
N ARG A 138 4.20 -13.03 10.08
CA ARG A 138 5.32 -12.14 9.81
C ARG A 138 4.88 -10.97 8.93
N GLY A 139 4.02 -11.26 7.95
CA GLY A 139 3.46 -10.22 7.10
C GLY A 139 2.62 -9.24 7.89
N TYR A 140 1.79 -9.75 8.78
CA TYR A 140 0.94 -8.90 9.63
C TYR A 140 1.78 -7.98 10.50
N ALA A 141 2.83 -8.53 11.11
CA ALA A 141 3.68 -7.74 11.98
C ALA A 141 4.38 -6.61 11.21
N TRP A 142 4.86 -6.93 10.01
CA TRP A 142 5.52 -5.92 9.17
C TRP A 142 4.52 -4.84 8.74
N LEU A 143 3.33 -5.27 8.29
CA LEU A 143 2.30 -4.33 7.86
C LEU A 143 1.89 -3.41 9.00
N GLU A 144 1.71 -3.97 10.20
CA GLU A 144 1.33 -3.17 11.36
C GLU A 144 2.37 -2.10 11.65
N GLU A 145 3.63 -2.51 11.69
CA GLU A 145 4.70 -1.58 12.00
C GLU A 145 4.78 -0.47 10.98
N GLN A 146 4.72 -0.81 9.70
CA GLN A 146 4.81 0.18 8.63
C GLN A 146 3.58 1.05 8.57
N GLU A 147 2.42 0.46 8.74
CA GLU A 147 1.17 1.22 8.72
C GLU A 147 1.14 2.28 9.80
N GLU A 148 1.53 1.92 11.01
CA GLU A 148 1.53 2.87 12.12
C GLU A 148 2.60 3.95 11.91
N PHE A 149 3.74 3.55 11.40
CA PHE A 149 4.82 4.49 11.13
C PHE A 149 4.39 5.52 10.07
N TYR A 150 3.86 5.03 8.95
CA TYR A 150 3.40 5.93 7.88
C TYR A 150 2.27 6.82 8.35
N HIS A 151 1.33 6.25 9.09
CA HIS A 151 0.20 7.02 9.59
C HIS A 151 0.66 8.16 10.48
N ARG A 152 1.60 7.88 11.37
CA ARG A 152 2.12 8.91 12.27
C ARG A 152 2.82 10.01 11.50
N VAL A 153 3.73 9.64 10.59
CA VAL A 153 4.49 10.63 9.83
C VAL A 153 3.57 11.50 8.98
N LEU A 154 2.64 10.86 8.27
CA LEU A 154 1.74 11.59 7.39
C LEU A 154 0.79 12.48 8.18
N SER A 155 0.30 12.00 9.31
CA SER A 155 -0.59 12.80 10.15
C SER A 155 0.11 14.05 10.68
N GLU A 156 1.35 13.90 11.11
CA GLU A 156 2.13 15.02 11.59
C GLU A 156 2.39 16.03 10.47
N MET A 157 2.66 15.53 9.28
CA MET A 157 2.93 16.40 8.14
C MET A 157 1.68 17.21 7.76
N VAL A 158 0.52 16.54 7.73
CA VAL A 158 -0.73 17.21 7.40
C VAL A 158 -1.05 18.27 8.44
N ALA A 159 -0.88 17.95 9.72
CA ALA A 159 -1.14 18.91 10.80
C ALA A 159 -0.21 20.11 10.69
N SER A 160 1.07 19.87 10.38
CA SER A 160 2.03 20.93 10.19
C SER A 160 1.66 21.86 9.04
N GLY A 161 1.21 21.25 7.93
CA GLY A 161 0.80 22.02 6.77
C GLY A 161 -0.37 22.92 7.08
N LYS A 162 -1.34 22.40 7.80
CA LYS A 162 -2.49 23.21 8.21
C LYS A 162 -2.07 24.37 9.10
N THR A 163 -1.22 24.07 10.07
CA THR A 163 -0.72 25.10 10.98
C THR A 163 0.05 26.16 10.22
N GLY A 164 0.85 25.73 9.26
CA GLY A 164 1.65 26.63 8.48
C GLY A 164 0.83 27.58 7.63
N GLU A 165 -0.37 27.19 7.27
CA GLU A 165 -1.24 28.02 6.48
C GLU A 165 -1.93 29.11 7.29
N SER A 166 -1.98 28.95 8.57
CA SER A 166 -2.58 29.98 9.43
C SER A 166 -1.66 31.19 9.62
#